data_f7d29621446b9dad7ad07e267e8928bf
#
_entry.id   f7d29621446b9dad7ad07e267e8928bf
#
_cell.length_a   1.000
_cell.length_b   1.000
_cell.length_c   1.000
_cell.angle_alpha   90.00
_cell.angle_beta   90.00
_cell.angle_gamma   90.00
#
_symmetry.space_group_name_H-M   'P 1'
#
loop_
_entity.id
_entity.type
_entity.pdbx_description
1 polymer ?
#
loop_
_entity_poly.entity_id
_entity_poly.type
_entity_poly.pdbx_seq_one_letter_code
_entity_poly.pdbx_strand_id
1 'polypeptide(L)'
;MEHVAIIDGQRHTVDAIQPVPGLRVYKHPHRDYGIGTYPVCLGHHEGRRIARTECTADAIDAARDLAEMADWTRSETEIQAAPGLAEKVADYLAGHNAIWAGGYR
;
A
#
# COMPACT_ATOMS: atom_id res chain seq x y z
N MET A 1 11.71 -0.86 -9.89
CA MET A 1 11.47 0.48 -10.42
C MET A 1 11.59 1.54 -9.33
N GLU A 2 12.01 2.72 -9.66
CA GLU A 2 12.00 3.81 -8.69
C GLU A 2 10.58 4.22 -8.34
N HIS A 3 10.37 4.46 -7.06
CA HIS A 3 9.11 4.94 -6.54
C HIS A 3 9.39 5.97 -5.44
N VAL A 4 8.65 7.07 -5.43
CA VAL A 4 8.73 8.04 -4.35
C VAL A 4 7.61 7.78 -3.38
N ALA A 5 7.96 7.22 -2.21
CA ALA A 5 7.02 6.94 -1.14
C ALA A 5 6.95 8.13 -0.18
N ILE A 6 5.75 8.43 0.30
CA ILE A 6 5.54 9.44 1.34
C ILE A 6 5.38 8.71 2.67
N ILE A 7 6.34 8.88 3.56
CA ILE A 7 6.37 8.22 4.86
C ILE A 7 6.53 9.29 5.93
N ASP A 8 5.56 9.37 6.83
CA ASP A 8 5.53 10.38 7.89
C ASP A 8 5.69 11.83 7.35
N GLY A 9 5.05 12.09 6.21
CA GLY A 9 5.09 13.40 5.56
C GLY A 9 6.36 13.69 4.76
N GLN A 10 7.30 12.76 4.69
CA GLN A 10 8.56 12.92 3.97
C GLN A 10 8.63 12.02 2.75
N ARG A 11 9.28 12.50 1.71
CA ARG A 11 9.50 11.74 0.46
C ARG A 11 10.75 10.90 0.57
N HIS A 12 10.62 9.62 0.21
CA HIS A 12 11.72 8.67 0.13
C HIS A 12 11.72 7.97 -1.21
N THR A 13 12.85 7.99 -1.89
CA THR A 13 13.02 7.19 -3.11
C THR A 13 13.34 5.77 -2.70
N VAL A 14 12.53 4.83 -3.17
CA VAL A 14 12.68 3.40 -2.87
C VAL A 14 12.62 2.59 -4.15
N ASP A 15 13.14 1.36 -4.11
CA ASP A 15 12.97 0.40 -5.18
C ASP A 15 11.67 -0.36 -4.96
N ALA A 16 10.80 -0.37 -5.95
CA ALA A 16 9.47 -0.96 -5.86
C ALA A 16 9.17 -1.88 -7.04
N ILE A 17 8.23 -2.79 -6.81
CA ILE A 17 7.58 -3.53 -7.89
C ILE A 17 6.13 -3.02 -8.03
N GLN A 18 5.56 -3.24 -9.21
CA GLN A 18 4.15 -2.87 -9.48
C GLN A 18 3.39 -4.13 -9.89
N PRO A 19 2.86 -4.90 -8.91
CA PRO A 19 2.17 -6.16 -9.22
C PRO A 19 0.86 -5.97 -9.98
N VAL A 20 0.23 -4.83 -9.81
CA VAL A 20 -0.95 -4.41 -10.57
C VAL A 20 -0.84 -2.93 -10.90
N PRO A 21 -1.50 -2.43 -11.96
CA PRO A 21 -1.40 -1.01 -12.30
C PRO A 21 -1.81 -0.09 -11.15
N GLY A 22 -0.96 0.86 -10.83
CA GLY A 22 -1.22 1.88 -9.81
C GLY A 22 -0.87 1.51 -8.38
N LEU A 23 -0.58 0.24 -8.10
CA LEU A 23 -0.18 -0.21 -6.76
C LEU A 23 1.28 -0.65 -6.75
N ARG A 24 2.01 -0.16 -5.76
CA ARG A 24 3.45 -0.37 -5.60
C ARG A 24 3.74 -1.12 -4.32
N VAL A 25 4.68 -2.05 -4.39
CA VAL A 25 5.16 -2.82 -3.24
C VAL A 25 6.64 -2.56 -3.05
N TYR A 26 7.03 -2.16 -1.85
CA TYR A 26 8.41 -1.82 -1.54
C TYR A 26 8.72 -2.11 -0.07
N LYS A 27 10.00 -2.23 0.25
CA LYS A 27 10.45 -2.39 1.63
C LYS A 27 10.53 -1.02 2.30
N HIS A 28 10.08 -0.93 3.55
CA HIS A 28 10.16 0.31 4.31
C HIS A 28 11.64 0.68 4.53
N PRO A 29 12.07 1.90 4.19
CA PRO A 29 13.50 2.24 4.19
C PRO A 29 14.14 2.30 5.58
N HIS A 30 13.35 2.43 6.64
CA HIS A 30 13.85 2.64 8.00
C HIS A 30 13.37 1.60 9.01
N ARG A 31 12.76 0.51 8.56
CA ARG A 31 12.24 -0.53 9.45
C ARG A 31 13.14 -1.75 9.48
N ASP A 32 13.30 -2.31 10.69
CA ASP A 32 13.96 -3.59 10.86
C ASP A 32 13.07 -4.73 10.34
N TYR A 33 13.72 -5.79 9.88
CA TYR A 33 13.05 -6.95 9.31
C TYR A 33 12.96 -8.09 10.32
N GLY A 34 12.76 -7.77 11.59
CA GLY A 34 12.63 -8.76 12.66
C GLY A 34 11.25 -9.41 12.70
N ILE A 35 11.14 -10.47 13.49
CA ILE A 35 9.86 -11.18 13.73
C ILE A 35 8.87 -10.19 14.36
N GLY A 36 7.63 -10.22 13.88
CA GLY A 36 6.55 -9.36 14.38
C GLY A 36 6.55 -7.95 13.80
N THR A 37 7.46 -7.65 12.88
CA THR A 37 7.44 -6.38 12.15
C THR A 37 6.64 -6.52 10.86
N TYR A 38 6.25 -5.37 10.30
CA TYR A 38 5.54 -5.31 9.02
C TYR A 38 6.35 -4.40 8.09
N PRO A 39 7.49 -4.88 7.58
CA PRO A 39 8.45 -4.04 6.87
C PRO A 39 8.13 -3.81 5.40
N VAL A 40 7.17 -4.54 4.84
CA VAL A 40 6.81 -4.41 3.43
C VAL A 40 5.61 -3.50 3.31
N CYS A 41 5.71 -2.49 2.44
CA CYS A 41 4.67 -1.50 2.23
C CYS A 41 3.94 -1.75 0.91
N LEU A 42 2.64 -1.51 0.94
CA LEU A 42 1.78 -1.42 -0.23
C LEU A 42 1.32 0.01 -0.34
N GLY A 43 1.57 0.65 -1.47
CA GLY A 43 1.25 2.05 -1.67
C GLY A 43 0.66 2.38 -3.03
N HIS A 44 0.05 3.55 -3.12
CA HIS A 44 -0.44 4.15 -4.35
C HIS A 44 0.74 4.72 -5.15
N HIS A 45 0.62 4.73 -6.48
CA HIS A 45 1.71 5.19 -7.36
C HIS A 45 2.11 6.65 -7.13
N GLU A 46 1.26 7.46 -6.51
CA GLU A 46 1.59 8.85 -6.15
C GLU A 46 2.28 8.98 -4.78
N GLY A 47 2.52 7.87 -4.09
CA GLY A 47 3.37 7.83 -2.91
C GLY A 47 2.68 7.48 -1.59
N ARG A 48 1.36 7.58 -1.51
CA ARG A 48 0.63 7.34 -0.25
C ARG A 48 0.61 5.86 0.11
N ARG A 49 0.98 5.55 1.35
CA ARG A 49 0.95 4.19 1.88
C ARG A 49 -0.49 3.76 2.15
N ILE A 50 -0.81 2.51 1.76
CA ILE A 50 -2.12 1.92 2.01
C ILE A 50 -2.03 0.91 3.16
N ALA A 51 -1.01 0.06 3.15
CA ALA A 51 -0.89 -1.03 4.09
C ALA A 51 0.57 -1.41 4.32
N ARG A 52 0.81 -2.20 5.37
CA ARG A 52 2.08 -2.87 5.63
C ARG A 52 1.83 -4.35 5.82
N THR A 53 2.75 -5.17 5.35
CA THR A 53 2.70 -6.63 5.49
C THR A 53 4.02 -7.17 6.04
N GLU A 54 4.01 -8.42 6.49
CA GLU A 54 5.23 -9.08 6.97
C GLU A 54 6.18 -9.45 5.84
N CYS A 55 5.64 -9.82 4.68
CA CYS A 55 6.46 -10.24 3.54
C CYS A 55 5.89 -9.72 2.22
N THR A 56 6.74 -9.76 1.19
CA THR A 56 6.38 -9.29 -0.15
C THR A 56 5.21 -10.08 -0.75
N ALA A 57 5.15 -11.39 -0.53
CA ALA A 57 4.07 -12.21 -1.07
C ALA A 57 2.70 -11.75 -0.56
N ASP A 58 2.58 -11.43 0.72
CA ASP A 58 1.33 -10.92 1.30
C ASP A 58 0.94 -9.57 0.70
N ALA A 59 1.91 -8.70 0.45
CA ALA A 59 1.65 -7.41 -0.17
C ALA A 59 1.19 -7.55 -1.63
N ILE A 60 1.77 -8.49 -2.37
CA ILE A 60 1.36 -8.78 -3.75
C ILE A 60 -0.06 -9.33 -3.78
N ASP A 61 -0.38 -10.27 -2.90
CA ASP A 61 -1.73 -10.82 -2.81
C ASP A 61 -2.76 -9.74 -2.47
N ALA A 62 -2.43 -8.88 -1.52
CA ALA A 62 -3.28 -7.75 -1.17
C ALA A 62 -3.48 -6.80 -2.36
N ALA A 63 -2.43 -6.49 -3.11
CA ALA A 63 -2.52 -5.64 -4.28
C ALA A 63 -3.45 -6.23 -5.34
N ARG A 64 -3.38 -7.53 -5.58
CA ARG A 64 -4.23 -8.22 -6.54
C ARG A 64 -5.70 -8.18 -6.14
N ASP A 65 -5.98 -8.38 -4.86
CA ASP A 65 -7.36 -8.33 -4.36
C ASP A 65 -7.90 -6.89 -4.38
N LEU A 66 -7.10 -5.92 -3.97
CA LEU A 66 -7.50 -4.51 -4.00
C LEU A 66 -7.70 -3.99 -5.43
N ALA A 67 -7.03 -4.57 -6.42
CA ALA A 67 -7.17 -4.17 -7.81
C ALA A 67 -8.60 -4.33 -8.32
N GLU A 68 -9.38 -5.23 -7.73
CA GLU A 68 -10.78 -5.44 -8.09
C GLU A 68 -11.73 -4.40 -7.48
N MET A 69 -11.26 -3.61 -6.52
CA MET A 69 -12.09 -2.66 -5.77
C MET A 69 -12.13 -1.27 -6.41
N ALA A 70 -11.09 -0.90 -7.15
CA ALA A 70 -10.96 0.41 -7.75
C ALA A 70 -9.94 0.43 -8.88
N ASP A 71 -9.96 1.47 -9.69
CA ASP A 71 -8.90 1.77 -10.66
C ASP A 71 -7.79 2.58 -9.95
N TRP A 72 -6.77 1.88 -9.51
CA TRP A 72 -5.67 2.47 -8.76
C TRP A 72 -4.70 3.31 -9.60
N THR A 73 -4.88 3.34 -10.92
CA THR A 73 -4.12 4.25 -11.80
C THR A 73 -4.62 5.69 -11.72
N ARG A 74 -5.78 5.90 -11.14
CA ARG A 74 -6.35 7.23 -10.91
C ARG A 74 -5.52 7.99 -9.88
N SER A 75 -5.72 9.30 -9.81
CA SER A 75 -5.04 10.12 -8.80
C SER A 75 -5.46 9.75 -7.39
N GLU A 76 -4.61 10.04 -6.43
CA GLU A 76 -4.90 9.83 -5.01
C GLU A 76 -6.17 10.57 -4.60
N THR A 77 -6.36 11.79 -5.08
CA THR A 77 -7.56 12.58 -4.79
C THR A 77 -8.83 11.88 -5.26
N GLU A 78 -8.81 11.31 -6.46
CA GLU A 78 -9.95 10.58 -7.01
C GLU A 78 -10.23 9.30 -6.24
N ILE A 79 -9.18 8.57 -5.85
CA ILE A 79 -9.29 7.35 -5.05
C ILE A 79 -9.90 7.66 -3.69
N GLN A 80 -9.44 8.72 -3.02
CA GLN A 80 -9.99 9.11 -1.71
C GLN A 80 -11.44 9.59 -1.79
N ALA A 81 -11.82 10.16 -2.91
CA ALA A 81 -13.19 10.62 -3.12
C ALA A 81 -14.18 9.48 -3.45
N ALA A 82 -13.69 8.27 -3.74
CA ALA A 82 -14.55 7.14 -4.08
C ALA A 82 -15.39 6.70 -2.87
N PRO A 83 -16.74 6.71 -2.97
CA PRO A 83 -17.60 6.38 -1.84
C PRO A 83 -17.39 4.95 -1.33
N GLY A 84 -17.19 4.80 -0.03
CA GLY A 84 -17.07 3.50 0.63
C GLY A 84 -15.77 2.74 0.37
N LEU A 85 -14.86 3.27 -0.43
CA LEU A 85 -13.62 2.55 -0.76
C LEU A 85 -12.72 2.38 0.47
N ALA A 86 -12.57 3.42 1.29
CA ALA A 86 -11.74 3.36 2.48
C ALA A 86 -12.20 2.25 3.44
N GLU A 87 -13.51 2.12 3.66
CA GLU A 87 -14.07 1.08 4.50
C GLU A 87 -13.85 -0.31 3.91
N LYS A 88 -14.04 -0.48 2.60
CA LYS A 88 -13.78 -1.76 1.93
C LYS A 88 -12.34 -2.19 2.06
N VAL A 89 -11.40 -1.27 1.87
CA VAL A 89 -9.97 -1.55 2.00
C VAL A 89 -9.63 -1.91 3.45
N ALA A 90 -10.12 -1.15 4.42
CA ALA A 90 -9.88 -1.42 5.83
C ALA A 90 -10.45 -2.79 6.24
N ASP A 91 -11.66 -3.12 5.83
CA ASP A 91 -12.30 -4.40 6.13
C ASP A 91 -11.52 -5.57 5.52
N TYR A 92 -11.07 -5.42 4.27
CA TYR A 92 -10.23 -6.42 3.63
C TYR A 92 -8.94 -6.66 4.42
N LEU A 93 -8.22 -5.59 4.76
CA LEU A 93 -6.95 -5.68 5.46
C LEU A 93 -7.08 -6.30 6.85
N ALA A 94 -8.18 -6.02 7.54
CA ALA A 94 -8.44 -6.59 8.87
C ALA A 94 -8.57 -8.12 8.84
N GLY A 95 -9.04 -8.69 7.75
CA GLY A 95 -9.18 -10.14 7.57
C GLY A 95 -7.97 -10.82 6.96
N HIS A 96 -6.90 -10.09 6.68
CA HIS A 96 -5.71 -10.60 5.99
C HIS A 96 -4.45 -10.23 6.78
N ASN A 97 -3.32 -10.81 6.39
CA ASN A 97 -2.05 -10.60 7.08
C ASN A 97 -1.43 -9.24 6.69
N ALA A 98 -2.15 -8.17 6.98
CA ALA A 98 -1.78 -6.82 6.63
C ALA A 98 -2.27 -5.83 7.68
N ILE A 99 -1.55 -4.74 7.85
CA ILE A 99 -1.91 -3.64 8.74
C ILE A 99 -2.33 -2.44 7.91
N TRP A 100 -3.51 -1.90 8.20
CA TRP A 100 -3.97 -0.64 7.63
C TRP A 100 -3.02 0.50 7.99
N ALA A 101 -2.49 1.19 7.01
CA ALA A 101 -1.54 2.28 7.24
C ALA A 101 -2.21 3.65 7.39
N GLY A 102 -3.54 3.68 7.41
CA GLY A 102 -4.30 4.92 7.54
C GLY A 102 -4.30 5.79 6.30
N GLY A 103 -3.95 5.22 5.15
CA GLY A 103 -3.77 5.97 3.92
C GLY A 103 -5.05 6.56 3.34
N TYR A 104 -6.19 5.91 3.50
CA TYR A 104 -7.46 6.32 2.91
C TYR A 104 -8.54 6.39 3.98
N ARG A 105 -8.74 7.54 4.46
CA ARG A 105 -9.77 7.83 5.47
C ARG A 105 -10.73 8.89 4.97
#